data_bc037ca1be7e0dbff12721f90cce0266
#
_entry.id   bc037ca1be7e0dbff12721f90cce0266
#
_cell.length_a   1.000
_cell.length_b   1.000
_cell.length_c   1.000
_cell.angle_alpha   90.00
_cell.angle_beta   90.00
_cell.angle_gamma   90.00
#
_symmetry.space_group_name_H-M   'P 1'
#
loop_
_entity.id
_entity.type
_entity.pdbx_description
1 polymer ?
#
loop_
_entity_poly.entity_id
_entity_poly.type
_entity_poly.pdbx_seq_one_letter_code
_entity_poly.pdbx_strand_id
1 'polypeptide(L)'
;MIQSGGELKRSASQPTNQTGKDPSTMAYQHIKVPEQGTPITTNEDHSLNVPNTPIIPYIEGDGIGIDISPVMIKVVDAAVEKAYGGEKRIAWMEIYTGEKAAELYEGDWFPQETLDAIKSYLVAIKGPLTTPVGGGFRSLNVALRQELDLYTCLRPVRWFEGVPSPVKRPGDTNMVIFRENSEDIYAGIEFQAGSPEANKVVDFLITEMGATKIRFPQNVGIGIKPVSVEGTQRLVRKALQYAIDQELPSVTLVHKGNIMKFTEGGFRDWGYELAMEEFGGELLDGGPWVKIKNPNNGDDIIVKDVIADAMLQQVLLRPKEYSVIATLNLNGDYLSDALAAQVGGIGIAPGANLSDDIALFEATHGTAPKYTGQDKVNPGSLILSAEMMLRHLGWNEAADLIITGMNGAIQAKTVTYDFARLTDNATEVSCSAFGDAIVDHMA
;
A
#
# COMPACT_ATOMS: atom_id res chain seq x y z
N MET A 1 18.90 44.18 -31.43
CA MET A 1 18.26 44.88 -30.31
C MET A 1 17.45 43.88 -29.53
N ILE A 2 17.90 43.67 -28.34
CA ILE A 2 17.40 42.70 -27.34
C ILE A 2 16.26 43.41 -26.60
N GLN A 3 15.13 42.71 -26.38
CA GLN A 3 14.14 42.96 -25.34
C GLN A 3 13.21 41.76 -25.33
N SER A 4 12.77 41.15 -24.26
CA SER A 4 12.98 41.17 -22.82
C SER A 4 12.26 39.93 -22.31
N GLY A 5 12.86 39.22 -21.40
CA GLY A 5 12.34 38.01 -20.80
C GLY A 5 11.03 38.24 -20.02
N GLY A 6 10.08 37.40 -20.25
CA GLY A 6 8.91 37.23 -19.40
C GLY A 6 9.22 36.13 -18.36
N GLU A 7 9.50 36.54 -17.13
CA GLU A 7 9.54 35.61 -15.98
C GLU A 7 8.16 34.97 -15.77
N LEU A 8 8.07 33.68 -16.04
CA LEU A 8 6.98 32.85 -15.55
C LEU A 8 7.15 32.71 -14.03
N LYS A 9 6.45 33.54 -13.26
CA LYS A 9 6.27 33.34 -11.82
C LYS A 9 5.55 32.01 -11.59
N ARG A 10 6.31 30.98 -11.23
CA ARG A 10 5.77 29.80 -10.58
C ARG A 10 5.30 30.25 -9.19
N SER A 11 4.01 30.34 -8.97
CA SER A 11 3.44 30.42 -7.63
C SER A 11 3.62 29.02 -7.01
N ALA A 12 4.66 28.83 -6.25
CA ALA A 12 4.72 27.76 -5.29
C ALA A 12 3.64 28.08 -4.23
N SER A 13 2.51 27.39 -4.29
CA SER A 13 1.60 27.33 -3.16
C SER A 13 2.34 26.54 -2.08
N GLN A 14 2.88 27.25 -1.09
CA GLN A 14 3.30 26.63 0.15
C GLN A 14 2.09 25.88 0.74
N PRO A 15 2.27 24.67 1.28
CA PRO A 15 1.21 24.04 2.04
C PRO A 15 0.90 24.95 3.23
N THR A 16 -0.29 25.54 3.22
CA THR A 16 -0.82 26.24 4.38
C THR A 16 -1.01 25.20 5.48
N ASN A 17 -0.24 25.36 6.55
CA ASN A 17 -0.46 24.73 7.84
C ASN A 17 -1.91 25.11 8.28
N GLN A 18 -2.91 24.35 7.82
CA GLN A 18 -4.25 24.41 8.38
C GLN A 18 -4.18 23.68 9.71
N THR A 19 -4.07 24.45 10.78
CA THR A 19 -4.41 24.00 12.14
C THR A 19 -5.73 23.25 12.06
N GLY A 20 -5.65 21.92 12.24
CA GLY A 20 -6.81 21.03 12.10
C GLY A 20 -7.95 21.51 13.01
N LYS A 21 -9.14 21.60 12.45
CA LYS A 21 -10.36 21.71 13.25
C LYS A 21 -10.41 20.49 14.15
N ASP A 22 -10.79 20.69 15.42
CA ASP A 22 -11.00 19.59 16.36
C ASP A 22 -11.94 18.56 15.72
N PRO A 23 -11.49 17.31 15.50
CA PRO A 23 -12.30 16.28 14.84
C PRO A 23 -13.66 16.06 15.49
N SER A 24 -13.78 16.30 16.81
CA SER A 24 -15.02 16.18 17.57
C SER A 24 -16.08 17.24 17.22
N THR A 25 -15.69 18.30 16.50
CA THR A 25 -16.60 19.41 16.10
C THR A 25 -17.00 19.34 14.63
N MET A 26 -16.55 18.34 13.86
CA MET A 26 -16.92 18.17 12.47
C MET A 26 -18.37 17.65 12.36
N ALA A 27 -19.19 18.39 11.63
CA ALA A 27 -20.54 17.93 11.27
C ALA A 27 -20.46 17.26 9.89
N TYR A 28 -20.59 15.94 9.87
CA TYR A 28 -20.68 15.16 8.64
C TYR A 28 -22.15 15.05 8.19
N GLN A 29 -22.36 14.85 6.90
CA GLN A 29 -23.70 14.69 6.31
C GLN A 29 -24.26 13.29 6.58
N HIS A 30 -23.46 12.26 6.35
CA HIS A 30 -23.87 10.86 6.48
C HIS A 30 -23.01 10.06 7.45
N ILE A 31 -21.76 10.46 7.68
CA ILE A 31 -20.84 9.78 8.59
C ILE A 31 -21.31 10.00 10.04
N LYS A 32 -21.41 8.91 10.81
CA LYS A 32 -21.76 8.93 12.22
C LYS A 32 -20.53 8.71 13.06
N VAL A 33 -20.07 9.74 13.74
CA VAL A 33 -18.97 9.63 14.70
C VAL A 33 -19.43 8.84 15.92
N PRO A 34 -18.70 7.79 16.35
CA PRO A 34 -19.03 7.04 17.56
C PRO A 34 -19.07 7.94 18.80
N GLU A 35 -20.09 7.76 19.65
CA GLU A 35 -20.21 8.50 20.92
C GLU A 35 -19.06 8.20 21.90
N GLN A 36 -18.51 6.98 21.81
CA GLN A 36 -17.37 6.52 22.61
C GLN A 36 -16.16 6.39 21.68
N GLY A 37 -15.05 6.91 22.14
CA GLY A 37 -13.80 6.86 21.41
C GLY A 37 -13.13 8.24 21.37
N THR A 38 -11.85 8.21 21.07
CA THR A 38 -11.01 9.41 21.00
C THR A 38 -10.18 9.37 19.71
N PRO A 39 -10.03 10.48 18.98
CA PRO A 39 -9.13 10.55 17.83
C PRO A 39 -7.69 10.23 18.20
N ILE A 40 -6.97 9.57 17.29
CA ILE A 40 -5.52 9.44 17.32
C ILE A 40 -4.92 10.81 16.99
N THR A 41 -3.82 11.17 17.64
CA THR A 41 -3.06 12.40 17.35
C THR A 41 -1.60 12.05 17.07
N THR A 42 -0.87 12.98 16.43
CA THR A 42 0.57 12.86 16.21
C THR A 42 1.37 13.81 17.05
N ASN A 43 2.60 13.43 17.40
CA ASN A 43 3.63 14.28 17.97
C ASN A 43 4.41 15.02 16.85
N GLU A 44 5.31 15.92 17.23
CA GLU A 44 6.19 16.64 16.29
C GLU A 44 7.13 15.72 15.48
N ASP A 45 7.44 14.54 16.00
CA ASP A 45 8.25 13.51 15.36
C ASP A 45 7.43 12.50 14.54
N HIS A 46 6.15 12.79 14.28
CA HIS A 46 5.18 11.94 13.61
C HIS A 46 4.83 10.63 14.34
N SER A 47 5.29 10.43 15.57
CA SER A 47 4.83 9.30 16.38
C SER A 47 3.37 9.46 16.81
N LEU A 48 2.64 8.35 16.92
CA LEU A 48 1.22 8.36 17.23
C LEU A 48 0.97 8.38 18.73
N ASN A 49 0.02 9.20 19.16
CA ASN A 49 -0.61 9.11 20.48
C ASN A 49 -1.91 8.31 20.33
N VAL A 50 -1.88 7.02 20.65
CA VAL A 50 -3.00 6.11 20.48
C VAL A 50 -3.75 5.95 21.81
N PRO A 51 -5.02 6.40 21.90
CA PRO A 51 -5.83 6.22 23.11
C PRO A 51 -6.27 4.75 23.26
N ASN A 52 -6.76 4.38 24.45
CA ASN A 52 -7.27 3.02 24.68
C ASN A 52 -8.56 2.70 23.89
N THR A 53 -9.25 3.72 23.41
CA THR A 53 -10.43 3.56 22.53
C THR A 53 -10.28 4.50 21.32
N PRO A 54 -9.39 4.21 20.36
CA PRO A 54 -9.23 5.03 19.17
C PRO A 54 -10.45 4.92 18.27
N ILE A 55 -10.87 6.04 17.66
CA ILE A 55 -11.82 6.03 16.56
C ILE A 55 -11.07 5.67 15.29
N ILE A 56 -11.48 4.57 14.65
CA ILE A 56 -10.89 4.10 13.40
C ILE A 56 -11.94 4.15 12.28
N PRO A 57 -11.79 5.06 11.32
CA PRO A 57 -12.59 5.05 10.10
C PRO A 57 -12.40 3.76 9.32
N TYR A 58 -13.50 3.20 8.80
CA TYR A 58 -13.42 2.10 7.86
C TYR A 58 -14.37 2.28 6.68
N ILE A 59 -13.94 1.84 5.51
CA ILE A 59 -14.77 1.73 4.31
C ILE A 59 -15.07 0.24 4.13
N GLU A 60 -16.37 -0.14 4.17
CA GLU A 60 -16.80 -1.52 3.98
C GLU A 60 -16.28 -2.09 2.65
N GLY A 61 -16.31 -1.27 1.60
CA GLY A 61 -15.90 -1.63 0.25
C GLY A 61 -17.04 -2.16 -0.60
N ASP A 62 -16.75 -2.34 -1.89
CA ASP A 62 -17.68 -2.80 -2.92
C ASP A 62 -17.53 -4.31 -3.15
N GLY A 63 -18.50 -4.90 -3.81
CA GLY A 63 -18.48 -6.30 -4.16
C GLY A 63 -18.33 -7.21 -2.94
N ILE A 64 -17.26 -7.98 -2.86
CA ILE A 64 -16.98 -8.85 -1.70
C ILE A 64 -16.61 -8.09 -0.42
N GLY A 65 -16.50 -6.76 -0.47
CA GLY A 65 -16.30 -5.92 0.70
C GLY A 65 -17.33 -6.17 1.80
N ILE A 66 -18.60 -6.34 1.42
CA ILE A 66 -19.70 -6.63 2.35
C ILE A 66 -19.57 -7.99 3.07
N ASP A 67 -18.83 -8.94 2.48
CA ASP A 67 -18.57 -10.25 3.08
C ASP A 67 -17.36 -10.20 4.02
N ILE A 68 -16.25 -9.57 3.59
CA ILE A 68 -14.96 -9.64 4.29
C ILE A 68 -14.79 -8.60 5.39
N SER A 69 -15.40 -7.40 5.27
CA SER A 69 -15.20 -6.31 6.24
C SER A 69 -15.84 -6.60 7.59
N PRO A 70 -17.07 -7.14 7.69
CA PRO A 70 -17.63 -7.58 8.97
C PRO A 70 -16.81 -8.69 9.65
N VAL A 71 -16.25 -9.61 8.85
CA VAL A 71 -15.40 -10.69 9.36
C VAL A 71 -14.08 -10.13 9.90
N MET A 72 -13.47 -9.19 9.21
CA MET A 72 -12.27 -8.51 9.70
C MET A 72 -12.54 -7.79 11.03
N ILE A 73 -13.60 -7.01 11.13
CA ILE A 73 -13.97 -6.31 12.38
C ILE A 73 -14.12 -7.31 13.53
N LYS A 74 -14.86 -8.41 13.30
CA LYS A 74 -15.07 -9.47 14.30
C LYS A 74 -13.74 -10.07 14.78
N VAL A 75 -12.85 -10.39 13.87
CA VAL A 75 -11.53 -10.99 14.20
C VAL A 75 -10.67 -9.99 14.99
N VAL A 76 -10.64 -8.73 14.57
CA VAL A 76 -9.88 -7.67 15.26
C VAL A 76 -10.42 -7.44 16.67
N ASP A 77 -11.74 -7.29 16.81
CA ASP A 77 -12.38 -7.06 18.13
C ASP A 77 -12.11 -8.22 19.07
N ALA A 78 -12.19 -9.48 18.59
CA ALA A 78 -11.87 -10.67 19.38
C ALA A 78 -10.40 -10.69 19.82
N ALA A 79 -9.47 -10.32 18.93
CA ALA A 79 -8.04 -10.25 19.25
C ALA A 79 -7.74 -9.19 20.28
N VAL A 80 -8.33 -7.98 20.13
CA VAL A 80 -8.15 -6.87 21.06
C VAL A 80 -8.75 -7.18 22.43
N GLU A 81 -9.97 -7.74 22.49
CA GLU A 81 -10.60 -8.16 23.75
C GLU A 81 -9.74 -9.21 24.47
N LYS A 82 -9.24 -10.20 23.73
CA LYS A 82 -8.41 -11.27 24.30
C LYS A 82 -7.05 -10.77 24.79
N ALA A 83 -6.42 -9.86 24.06
CA ALA A 83 -5.12 -9.31 24.44
C ALA A 83 -5.19 -8.38 25.64
N TYR A 84 -6.26 -7.61 25.78
CA TYR A 84 -6.31 -6.49 26.75
C TYR A 84 -7.48 -6.56 27.74
N GLY A 85 -8.33 -7.62 27.69
CA GLY A 85 -9.37 -7.86 28.69
C GLY A 85 -10.38 -6.74 28.86
N GLY A 86 -10.70 -6.00 27.77
CA GLY A 86 -11.61 -4.88 27.77
C GLY A 86 -10.98 -3.53 28.13
N GLU A 87 -9.71 -3.46 28.47
CA GLU A 87 -8.99 -2.18 28.70
C GLU A 87 -8.83 -1.37 27.42
N LYS A 88 -8.68 -2.07 26.29
CA LYS A 88 -8.60 -1.44 24.97
C LYS A 88 -9.72 -1.96 24.06
N ARG A 89 -10.21 -1.11 23.17
CA ARG A 89 -11.19 -1.45 22.12
C ARG A 89 -11.12 -0.45 20.99
N ILE A 90 -11.60 -0.83 19.80
CA ILE A 90 -11.70 0.08 18.66
C ILE A 90 -13.12 0.64 18.59
N ALA A 91 -13.24 1.96 18.41
CA ALA A 91 -14.50 2.62 18.05
C ALA A 91 -14.55 2.73 16.53
N TRP A 92 -15.20 1.78 15.89
CA TRP A 92 -15.32 1.74 14.44
C TRP A 92 -16.23 2.84 13.92
N MET A 93 -15.79 3.59 12.91
CA MET A 93 -16.53 4.67 12.26
C MET A 93 -16.66 4.39 10.76
N GLU A 94 -17.84 4.03 10.30
CA GLU A 94 -18.06 3.81 8.88
C GLU A 94 -17.99 5.12 8.09
N ILE A 95 -17.17 5.12 7.05
CA ILE A 95 -17.02 6.19 6.07
C ILE A 95 -17.25 5.64 4.66
N TYR A 96 -17.56 6.48 3.68
CA TYR A 96 -18.14 6.02 2.43
C TYR A 96 -17.31 6.43 1.22
N THR A 97 -16.98 5.45 0.38
CA THR A 97 -16.41 5.60 -0.96
C THR A 97 -16.87 4.42 -1.81
N GLY A 98 -17.06 4.59 -3.11
CA GLY A 98 -17.50 3.54 -4.01
C GLY A 98 -19.02 3.49 -4.19
N GLU A 99 -19.57 2.27 -4.42
CA GLU A 99 -20.98 2.06 -4.72
C GLU A 99 -21.91 2.58 -3.61
N LYS A 100 -21.58 2.28 -2.35
CA LYS A 100 -22.36 2.72 -1.18
C LYS A 100 -22.34 4.25 -1.03
N ALA A 101 -21.22 4.90 -1.36
CA ALA A 101 -21.18 6.37 -1.38
C ALA A 101 -22.10 6.94 -2.46
N ALA A 102 -22.06 6.39 -3.68
CA ALA A 102 -22.92 6.85 -4.76
C ALA A 102 -24.42 6.75 -4.43
N GLU A 103 -24.81 5.73 -3.65
CA GLU A 103 -26.19 5.60 -3.17
C GLU A 103 -26.57 6.66 -2.13
N LEU A 104 -25.67 7.01 -1.21
CA LEU A 104 -25.92 7.94 -0.10
C LEU A 104 -25.77 9.41 -0.50
N TYR A 105 -24.85 9.72 -1.42
CA TYR A 105 -24.47 11.08 -1.82
C TYR A 105 -24.89 11.42 -3.25
N GLU A 106 -26.10 11.01 -3.66
CA GLU A 106 -26.73 11.41 -4.93
C GLU A 106 -25.85 11.17 -6.19
N GLY A 107 -25.09 10.08 -6.19
CA GLY A 107 -24.20 9.69 -7.30
C GLY A 107 -22.75 10.10 -7.11
N ASP A 108 -22.35 10.68 -5.99
CA ASP A 108 -20.95 10.96 -5.67
C ASP A 108 -20.26 9.69 -5.14
N TRP A 109 -19.31 9.18 -5.90
CA TRP A 109 -18.52 7.98 -5.57
C TRP A 109 -17.35 8.28 -4.61
N PHE A 110 -17.02 9.56 -4.40
CA PHE A 110 -15.83 9.99 -3.68
C PHE A 110 -16.10 11.26 -2.84
N PRO A 111 -16.96 11.18 -1.80
CA PRO A 111 -17.33 12.32 -1.01
C PRO A 111 -16.17 12.98 -0.30
N GLN A 112 -16.15 14.30 -0.26
CA GLN A 112 -15.11 15.07 0.42
C GLN A 112 -15.04 14.74 1.92
N GLU A 113 -16.19 14.49 2.59
CA GLU A 113 -16.20 14.18 4.01
C GLU A 113 -15.48 12.87 4.36
N THR A 114 -15.34 11.93 3.42
CA THR A 114 -14.50 10.73 3.60
C THR A 114 -13.03 11.09 3.68
N LEU A 115 -12.54 11.98 2.80
CA LEU A 115 -11.18 12.49 2.86
C LEU A 115 -10.92 13.27 4.16
N ASP A 116 -11.87 14.12 4.54
CA ASP A 116 -11.78 14.91 5.76
C ASP A 116 -11.76 14.02 7.01
N ALA A 117 -12.56 12.94 7.02
CA ALA A 117 -12.52 11.95 8.08
C ALA A 117 -11.17 11.24 8.18
N ILE A 118 -10.62 10.74 7.07
CA ILE A 118 -9.31 10.08 7.09
C ILE A 118 -8.22 11.04 7.57
N LYS A 119 -8.20 12.28 7.08
CA LYS A 119 -7.25 13.32 7.53
C LYS A 119 -7.38 13.64 9.02
N SER A 120 -8.58 13.58 9.57
CA SER A 120 -8.84 13.94 10.96
C SER A 120 -8.55 12.83 11.96
N TYR A 121 -8.69 11.57 11.54
CA TYR A 121 -8.50 10.40 12.40
C TYR A 121 -7.21 9.64 12.13
N LEU A 122 -6.47 9.99 11.07
CA LEU A 122 -5.12 9.57 10.70
C LEU A 122 -4.97 8.10 10.30
N VAL A 123 -5.61 7.18 10.99
CA VAL A 123 -5.51 5.73 10.75
C VAL A 123 -6.87 5.21 10.29
N ALA A 124 -6.92 4.58 9.12
CA ALA A 124 -8.14 4.04 8.55
C ALA A 124 -7.89 2.68 7.88
N ILE A 125 -8.96 1.91 7.66
CA ILE A 125 -8.90 0.64 6.93
C ILE A 125 -10.04 0.56 5.92
N LYS A 126 -9.81 -0.11 4.77
CA LYS A 126 -10.83 -0.22 3.73
C LYS A 126 -10.87 -1.59 3.05
N GLY A 127 -12.06 -2.01 2.70
CA GLY A 127 -12.30 -3.09 1.75
C GLY A 127 -11.97 -2.68 0.30
N PRO A 128 -12.15 -3.58 -0.68
CA PRO A 128 -11.90 -3.30 -2.08
C PRO A 128 -12.90 -2.29 -2.64
N LEU A 129 -12.50 -1.51 -3.66
CA LEU A 129 -13.34 -0.51 -4.30
C LEU A 129 -13.49 -0.76 -5.80
N THR A 130 -14.70 -0.57 -6.31
CA THR A 130 -15.02 -0.56 -7.74
C THR A 130 -14.68 0.81 -8.33
N THR A 131 -14.07 0.83 -9.51
CA THR A 131 -13.88 2.07 -10.26
C THR A 131 -15.04 2.24 -11.24
N PRO A 132 -15.81 3.34 -11.17
CA PRO A 132 -16.95 3.54 -12.05
C PRO A 132 -16.49 3.70 -13.51
N VAL A 133 -17.17 3.02 -14.43
CA VAL A 133 -16.91 3.13 -15.87
C VAL A 133 -17.48 4.47 -16.37
N GLY A 134 -16.63 5.34 -16.89
CA GLY A 134 -17.05 6.63 -17.49
C GLY A 134 -17.18 7.80 -16.53
N GLY A 135 -16.86 7.64 -15.25
CA GLY A 135 -17.02 8.69 -14.22
C GLY A 135 -15.88 9.71 -14.09
N GLY A 136 -14.93 9.73 -15.01
CA GLY A 136 -13.76 10.65 -14.94
C GLY A 136 -12.67 10.20 -13.96
N PHE A 137 -12.93 9.24 -13.11
CA PHE A 137 -11.93 8.61 -12.24
C PHE A 137 -11.22 7.46 -12.96
N ARG A 138 -9.89 7.43 -12.85
CA ARG A 138 -9.11 6.28 -13.32
C ARG A 138 -9.18 5.11 -12.34
N SER A 139 -9.15 5.42 -11.03
CA SER A 139 -9.29 4.47 -9.93
C SER A 139 -9.57 5.25 -8.65
N LEU A 140 -10.57 4.82 -7.87
CA LEU A 140 -10.84 5.40 -6.55
C LEU A 140 -9.68 5.16 -5.58
N ASN A 141 -9.00 4.01 -5.68
CA ASN A 141 -7.81 3.73 -4.88
C ASN A 141 -6.67 4.71 -5.21
N VAL A 142 -6.44 5.01 -6.50
CA VAL A 142 -5.42 6.00 -6.92
C VAL A 142 -5.81 7.40 -6.44
N ALA A 143 -7.10 7.78 -6.51
CA ALA A 143 -7.58 9.06 -6.01
C ALA A 143 -7.32 9.21 -4.50
N LEU A 144 -7.65 8.20 -3.68
CA LEU A 144 -7.35 8.20 -2.24
C LEU A 144 -5.85 8.42 -1.97
N ARG A 145 -4.99 7.72 -2.71
CA ARG A 145 -3.53 7.82 -2.55
C ARG A 145 -3.00 9.22 -2.89
N GLN A 146 -3.53 9.84 -3.95
CA GLN A 146 -3.12 11.17 -4.39
C GLN A 146 -3.67 12.28 -3.48
N GLU A 147 -4.95 12.26 -3.14
CA GLU A 147 -5.61 13.30 -2.32
C GLU A 147 -5.13 13.31 -0.85
N LEU A 148 -4.63 12.17 -0.36
CA LEU A 148 -4.09 12.02 1.00
C LEU A 148 -2.56 11.98 1.02
N ASP A 149 -1.91 12.17 -0.13
CA ASP A 149 -0.45 12.02 -0.32
C ASP A 149 0.15 10.75 0.31
N LEU A 150 -0.54 9.61 0.12
CA LEU A 150 -0.08 8.31 0.62
C LEU A 150 1.02 7.77 -0.29
N TYR A 151 2.19 8.35 -0.19
CA TYR A 151 3.28 8.14 -1.15
C TYR A 151 4.00 6.78 -1.05
N THR A 152 3.73 6.01 0.01
CA THR A 152 4.29 4.68 0.22
C THR A 152 3.19 3.63 0.26
N CYS A 153 3.23 2.65 -0.65
CA CYS A 153 2.43 1.44 -0.54
C CYS A 153 3.31 0.33 0.05
N LEU A 154 2.94 -0.15 1.23
CA LEU A 154 3.64 -1.18 2.00
C LEU A 154 2.94 -2.52 1.81
N ARG A 155 3.64 -3.52 1.30
CA ARG A 155 3.11 -4.86 1.03
C ARG A 155 4.05 -5.95 1.56
N PRO A 156 3.84 -6.45 2.79
CA PRO A 156 4.54 -7.62 3.30
C PRO A 156 4.12 -8.89 2.53
N VAL A 157 5.10 -9.74 2.24
CA VAL A 157 4.88 -11.03 1.59
C VAL A 157 5.55 -12.11 2.42
N ARG A 158 4.74 -13.00 2.99
CA ARG A 158 5.22 -14.16 3.74
C ARG A 158 4.30 -15.35 3.51
N TRP A 159 4.86 -16.53 3.62
CA TRP A 159 4.10 -17.78 3.53
C TRP A 159 3.63 -18.23 4.93
N PHE A 160 2.41 -18.71 5.01
CA PHE A 160 1.85 -19.40 6.19
C PHE A 160 1.97 -20.90 5.97
N GLU A 161 2.49 -21.62 6.98
CA GLU A 161 2.70 -23.05 6.86
C GLU A 161 1.37 -23.80 6.63
N GLY A 162 1.34 -24.58 5.55
CA GLY A 162 0.13 -25.31 5.12
C GLY A 162 -0.62 -24.63 3.96
N VAL A 163 -0.32 -23.39 3.62
CA VAL A 163 -0.91 -22.72 2.46
C VAL A 163 -0.36 -23.34 1.17
N PRO A 164 -1.22 -23.72 0.20
CA PRO A 164 -0.79 -24.19 -1.10
C PRO A 164 0.05 -23.17 -1.86
N SER A 165 1.14 -23.64 -2.48
CA SER A 165 2.06 -22.78 -3.22
C SER A 165 2.56 -23.44 -4.51
N PRO A 166 2.76 -22.68 -5.60
CA PRO A 166 3.35 -23.18 -6.83
C PRO A 166 4.87 -23.35 -6.75
N VAL A 167 5.53 -22.81 -5.71
CA VAL A 167 6.98 -22.91 -5.54
C VAL A 167 7.34 -24.02 -4.54
N LYS A 168 8.55 -24.59 -4.67
CA LYS A 168 9.00 -25.74 -3.87
C LYS A 168 9.27 -25.39 -2.40
N ARG A 169 9.65 -24.14 -2.11
CA ARG A 169 10.05 -23.70 -0.77
C ARG A 169 9.45 -22.31 -0.50
N PRO A 170 8.11 -22.22 -0.37
CA PRO A 170 7.46 -20.91 -0.18
C PRO A 170 7.87 -20.23 1.13
N GLY A 171 8.25 -21.00 2.16
CA GLY A 171 8.76 -20.44 3.42
C GLY A 171 10.09 -19.69 3.31
N ASP A 172 10.81 -19.81 2.18
CA ASP A 172 11.99 -18.97 1.89
C ASP A 172 11.59 -17.55 1.47
N THR A 173 10.33 -17.30 1.13
CA THR A 173 9.79 -15.99 0.74
C THR A 173 9.27 -15.26 1.97
N ASN A 174 10.04 -14.27 2.43
CA ASN A 174 9.68 -13.37 3.52
C ASN A 174 10.32 -12.02 3.26
N MET A 175 9.57 -11.12 2.64
CA MET A 175 10.07 -9.81 2.25
C MET A 175 8.97 -8.77 2.27
N VAL A 176 9.37 -7.50 2.31
CA VAL A 176 8.44 -6.38 2.35
C VAL A 176 8.71 -5.45 1.18
N ILE A 177 7.65 -5.12 0.42
CA ILE A 177 7.74 -4.20 -0.71
C ILE A 177 7.29 -2.81 -0.26
N PHE A 178 8.16 -1.83 -0.48
CA PHE A 178 7.89 -0.41 -0.47
C PHE A 178 7.72 0.05 -1.92
N ARG A 179 6.48 0.19 -2.35
CA ARG A 179 6.10 0.64 -3.67
C ARG A 179 5.85 2.14 -3.63
N GLU A 180 6.52 2.91 -4.51
CA GLU A 180 6.17 4.31 -4.74
C GLU A 180 4.70 4.39 -5.19
N ASN A 181 3.97 5.39 -4.74
CA ASN A 181 2.51 5.38 -4.84
C ASN A 181 1.90 6.67 -5.41
N SER A 182 2.71 7.68 -5.72
CA SER A 182 2.26 9.02 -6.13
C SER A 182 2.64 9.41 -7.56
N GLU A 183 3.70 8.83 -8.09
CA GLU A 183 4.28 9.17 -9.39
C GLU A 183 4.21 7.99 -10.39
N ASP A 184 5.17 7.92 -11.30
CA ASP A 184 5.26 6.93 -12.35
C ASP A 184 4.12 7.09 -13.37
N ILE A 185 3.83 6.08 -14.15
CA ILE A 185 2.69 6.09 -15.09
C ILE A 185 1.33 6.21 -14.39
N TYR A 186 1.28 5.92 -13.10
CA TYR A 186 0.09 6.09 -12.25
C TYR A 186 -0.28 7.56 -12.00
N ALA A 187 0.61 8.52 -12.29
CA ALA A 187 0.27 9.95 -12.37
C ALA A 187 -0.84 10.22 -13.39
N GLY A 188 -1.04 9.29 -14.31
CA GLY A 188 -2.17 9.31 -15.21
C GLY A 188 -2.09 10.35 -16.31
N ILE A 189 -0.91 10.82 -16.65
CA ILE A 189 -0.69 11.80 -17.72
C ILE A 189 -0.57 11.04 -19.04
N GLU A 190 -1.69 10.85 -19.72
CA GLU A 190 -1.69 10.18 -21.02
C GLU A 190 -2.73 10.77 -21.98
N PHE A 191 -2.48 10.59 -23.26
CA PHE A 191 -3.28 11.17 -24.34
C PHE A 191 -3.63 10.08 -25.35
N GLN A 192 -4.90 10.01 -25.70
CA GLN A 192 -5.43 9.00 -26.61
C GLN A 192 -4.88 9.18 -28.03
N ALA A 193 -4.58 8.07 -28.69
CA ALA A 193 -4.14 8.07 -30.07
C ALA A 193 -5.11 8.81 -31.00
N GLY A 194 -4.59 9.73 -31.81
CA GLY A 194 -5.36 10.54 -32.75
C GLY A 194 -6.08 11.74 -32.12
N SER A 195 -6.00 11.94 -30.79
CA SER A 195 -6.53 13.16 -30.17
C SER A 195 -5.71 14.38 -30.51
N PRO A 196 -6.32 15.59 -30.50
CA PRO A 196 -5.58 16.85 -30.68
C PRO A 196 -4.45 17.02 -29.67
N GLU A 197 -4.65 16.60 -28.42
CA GLU A 197 -3.68 16.66 -27.34
C GLU A 197 -2.48 15.75 -27.61
N ALA A 198 -2.71 14.48 -28.00
CA ALA A 198 -1.64 13.56 -28.38
C ALA A 198 -0.82 14.12 -29.55
N ASN A 199 -1.48 14.63 -30.60
CA ASN A 199 -0.80 15.22 -31.72
C ASN A 199 0.06 16.44 -31.31
N LYS A 200 -0.47 17.32 -30.44
CA LYS A 200 0.27 18.47 -29.92
C LYS A 200 1.51 18.06 -29.13
N VAL A 201 1.43 17.02 -28.28
CA VAL A 201 2.59 16.50 -27.53
C VAL A 201 3.62 15.89 -28.48
N VAL A 202 3.19 15.10 -29.46
CA VAL A 202 4.07 14.49 -30.46
C VAL A 202 4.78 15.55 -31.28
N ASP A 203 4.06 16.55 -31.79
CA ASP A 203 4.63 17.64 -32.55
C ASP A 203 5.67 18.42 -31.73
N PHE A 204 5.36 18.74 -30.47
CA PHE A 204 6.31 19.39 -29.55
C PHE A 204 7.58 18.53 -29.36
N LEU A 205 7.42 17.25 -29.10
CA LEU A 205 8.57 16.34 -28.92
C LEU A 205 9.45 16.25 -30.17
N ILE A 206 8.86 16.25 -31.36
CA ILE A 206 9.59 16.19 -32.61
C ILE A 206 10.23 17.54 -32.96
N THR A 207 9.46 18.65 -32.93
CA THR A 207 9.89 19.93 -33.42
C THR A 207 10.78 20.69 -32.44
N GLU A 208 10.43 20.67 -31.16
CA GLU A 208 11.14 21.44 -30.12
C GLU A 208 12.20 20.61 -29.40
N MET A 209 11.90 19.30 -29.15
CA MET A 209 12.81 18.44 -28.39
C MET A 209 13.68 17.53 -29.28
N GLY A 210 13.47 17.53 -30.61
CA GLY A 210 14.24 16.71 -31.54
C GLY A 210 14.06 15.20 -31.39
N ALA A 211 12.92 14.76 -30.89
CA ALA A 211 12.62 13.35 -30.66
C ALA A 211 12.36 12.60 -31.97
N THR A 212 13.40 12.09 -32.61
CA THR A 212 13.31 11.41 -33.91
C THR A 212 12.88 9.93 -33.83
N LYS A 213 12.71 9.38 -32.62
CA LYS A 213 12.47 7.94 -32.41
C LYS A 213 10.99 7.57 -32.30
N ILE A 214 10.07 8.51 -32.46
CA ILE A 214 8.64 8.21 -32.55
C ILE A 214 8.38 7.67 -33.96
N ARG A 215 8.36 6.36 -34.08
CA ARG A 215 8.35 5.67 -35.39
C ARG A 215 7.09 5.91 -36.20
N PHE A 216 5.94 6.00 -35.51
CA PHE A 216 4.62 6.18 -36.13
C PHE A 216 3.92 7.35 -35.45
N PRO A 217 4.29 8.62 -35.79
CA PRO A 217 3.80 9.81 -35.09
C PRO A 217 2.30 10.08 -35.29
N GLN A 218 1.70 9.52 -36.33
CA GLN A 218 0.25 9.64 -36.56
C GLN A 218 -0.49 8.54 -35.80
N ASN A 219 -1.56 8.91 -35.10
CA ASN A 219 -2.39 7.98 -34.33
C ASN A 219 -1.62 7.19 -33.27
N VAL A 220 -0.69 7.86 -32.57
CA VAL A 220 0.03 7.28 -31.44
C VAL A 220 -0.53 7.78 -30.12
N GLY A 221 -0.72 6.89 -29.15
CA GLY A 221 -0.99 7.25 -27.77
C GLY A 221 0.31 7.63 -27.06
N ILE A 222 0.27 8.65 -26.20
CA ILE A 222 1.43 9.13 -25.44
C ILE A 222 1.11 9.08 -23.95
N GLY A 223 2.01 8.49 -23.17
CA GLY A 223 2.00 8.51 -21.71
C GLY A 223 3.29 9.12 -21.16
N ILE A 224 3.20 9.85 -20.05
CA ILE A 224 4.32 10.50 -19.38
C ILE A 224 4.58 9.79 -18.05
N LYS A 225 5.85 9.47 -17.81
CA LYS A 225 6.33 8.82 -16.59
C LYS A 225 7.17 9.83 -15.79
N PRO A 226 6.57 10.60 -14.86
CA PRO A 226 7.34 11.42 -13.95
C PRO A 226 7.99 10.55 -12.86
N VAL A 227 9.24 10.85 -12.53
CA VAL A 227 9.96 10.29 -11.37
C VAL A 227 10.82 11.42 -10.82
N SER A 228 10.62 11.77 -9.56
CA SER A 228 11.30 12.91 -8.94
C SER A 228 12.34 12.47 -7.90
N VAL A 229 13.25 13.37 -7.59
CA VAL A 229 14.20 13.19 -6.47
C VAL A 229 13.44 13.07 -5.15
N GLU A 230 12.51 13.99 -4.91
CA GLU A 230 11.73 14.05 -3.67
C GLU A 230 10.87 12.80 -3.47
N GLY A 231 10.11 12.38 -4.49
CA GLY A 231 9.29 11.17 -4.45
C GLY A 231 10.12 9.91 -4.19
N THR A 232 11.31 9.83 -4.81
CA THR A 232 12.26 8.73 -4.59
C THR A 232 12.80 8.74 -3.18
N GLN A 233 13.32 9.88 -2.72
CA GLN A 233 13.96 9.98 -1.42
C GLN A 233 13.01 9.69 -0.26
N ARG A 234 11.78 10.21 -0.28
CA ARG A 234 10.80 9.96 0.77
C ARG A 234 10.41 8.47 0.86
N LEU A 235 10.29 7.77 -0.28
CA LEU A 235 10.03 6.32 -0.30
C LEU A 235 11.22 5.52 0.25
N VAL A 236 12.41 5.78 -0.27
CA VAL A 236 13.63 5.04 0.10
C VAL A 236 13.97 5.28 1.57
N ARG A 237 13.76 6.50 2.09
CA ARG A 237 13.93 6.82 3.50
C ARG A 237 13.04 5.95 4.39
N LYS A 238 11.74 5.81 4.06
CA LYS A 238 10.85 4.91 4.79
C LYS A 238 11.28 3.45 4.71
N ALA A 239 11.76 3.00 3.56
CA ALA A 239 12.25 1.63 3.39
C ALA A 239 13.53 1.35 4.22
N LEU A 240 14.46 2.30 4.26
CA LEU A 240 15.67 2.22 5.08
C LEU A 240 15.34 2.26 6.57
N GLN A 241 14.49 3.18 7.00
CA GLN A 241 14.06 3.26 8.39
C GLN A 241 13.37 1.97 8.82
N TYR A 242 12.47 1.41 8.00
CA TYR A 242 11.83 0.14 8.27
C TYR A 242 12.85 -1.01 8.42
N ALA A 243 13.87 -1.05 7.56
CA ALA A 243 14.92 -2.06 7.68
C ALA A 243 15.72 -1.92 8.98
N ILE A 244 15.96 -0.69 9.45
CA ILE A 244 16.61 -0.39 10.73
C ILE A 244 15.71 -0.85 11.90
N ASP A 245 14.45 -0.44 11.91
CA ASP A 245 13.51 -0.71 13.00
C ASP A 245 13.20 -2.21 13.15
N GLN A 246 13.13 -2.93 12.02
CA GLN A 246 12.88 -4.37 11.99
C GLN A 246 14.16 -5.22 11.96
N GLU A 247 15.33 -4.61 12.10
CA GLU A 247 16.64 -5.27 12.12
C GLU A 247 16.88 -6.17 10.88
N LEU A 248 16.45 -5.71 9.71
CA LEU A 248 16.54 -6.46 8.46
C LEU A 248 17.85 -6.22 7.72
N PRO A 249 18.45 -7.25 7.09
CA PRO A 249 19.83 -7.18 6.58
C PRO A 249 19.99 -6.46 5.25
N SER A 250 18.90 -6.12 4.53
CA SER A 250 19.06 -5.50 3.21
C SER A 250 17.88 -4.66 2.76
N VAL A 251 18.17 -3.62 1.97
CA VAL A 251 17.21 -2.87 1.15
C VAL A 251 17.64 -2.98 -0.31
N THR A 252 16.73 -3.42 -1.18
CA THR A 252 16.99 -3.61 -2.61
C THR A 252 16.20 -2.60 -3.44
N LEU A 253 16.91 -1.74 -4.16
CA LEU A 253 16.33 -0.78 -5.11
C LEU A 253 16.03 -1.52 -6.42
N VAL A 254 14.75 -1.69 -6.77
CA VAL A 254 14.35 -2.38 -8.01
C VAL A 254 13.94 -1.38 -9.07
N HIS A 255 14.57 -1.48 -10.25
CA HIS A 255 14.43 -0.47 -11.30
C HIS A 255 14.73 -1.05 -12.70
N LYS A 256 14.36 -0.33 -13.76
CA LYS A 256 14.74 -0.60 -15.16
C LYS A 256 15.67 0.51 -15.71
N GLY A 257 16.61 0.97 -14.91
CA GLY A 257 17.49 2.10 -15.18
C GLY A 257 18.47 1.90 -16.35
N ASN A 258 18.73 0.65 -16.76
CA ASN A 258 19.53 0.37 -17.97
C ASN A 258 18.82 0.82 -19.27
N ILE A 259 17.49 0.98 -19.25
CA ILE A 259 16.67 1.47 -20.37
C ILE A 259 16.17 2.89 -20.08
N MET A 260 15.55 3.11 -18.93
CA MET A 260 14.99 4.41 -18.51
C MET A 260 15.98 5.14 -17.60
N LYS A 261 17.04 5.67 -18.21
CA LYS A 261 18.24 6.15 -17.49
C LYS A 261 17.96 7.34 -16.56
N PHE A 262 17.06 8.24 -16.94
CA PHE A 262 16.81 9.50 -16.22
C PHE A 262 15.57 9.46 -15.31
N THR A 263 14.81 8.40 -15.36
CA THR A 263 13.69 8.13 -14.47
C THR A 263 14.05 6.98 -13.52
N GLU A 264 13.99 5.75 -13.96
CA GLU A 264 14.30 4.59 -13.10
C GLU A 264 15.79 4.49 -12.74
N GLY A 265 16.70 4.94 -13.63
CA GLY A 265 18.12 5.08 -13.29
C GLY A 265 18.35 6.18 -12.25
N GLY A 266 17.62 7.29 -12.36
CA GLY A 266 17.59 8.34 -11.35
C GLY A 266 17.11 7.82 -9.99
N PHE A 267 16.01 7.07 -9.96
CA PHE A 267 15.52 6.42 -8.74
C PHE A 267 16.62 5.63 -8.02
N ARG A 268 17.36 4.79 -8.75
CA ARG A 268 18.49 4.04 -8.19
C ARG A 268 19.56 4.98 -7.61
N ASP A 269 19.99 5.95 -8.40
CA ASP A 269 21.10 6.82 -8.03
C ASP A 269 20.76 7.69 -6.82
N TRP A 270 19.58 8.31 -6.80
CA TRP A 270 19.09 9.09 -5.66
C TRP A 270 18.83 8.26 -4.41
N GLY A 271 18.46 6.98 -4.58
CA GLY A 271 18.34 6.05 -3.46
C GLY A 271 19.69 5.74 -2.81
N TYR A 272 20.74 5.56 -3.59
CA TYR A 272 22.11 5.40 -3.07
C TYR A 272 22.65 6.69 -2.43
N GLU A 273 22.43 7.85 -3.08
CA GLU A 273 22.80 9.16 -2.54
C GLU A 273 22.17 9.37 -1.15
N LEU A 274 20.87 9.12 -1.01
CA LEU A 274 20.17 9.20 0.26
C LEU A 274 20.77 8.29 1.34
N ALA A 275 21.07 7.03 0.99
CA ALA A 275 21.66 6.07 1.93
C ALA A 275 23.03 6.54 2.45
N MET A 276 23.82 7.19 1.59
CA MET A 276 25.12 7.75 1.98
C MET A 276 24.98 9.04 2.80
N GLU A 277 24.13 9.97 2.37
CA GLU A 277 24.03 11.30 2.96
C GLU A 277 23.27 11.32 4.29
N GLU A 278 22.14 10.62 4.38
CA GLU A 278 21.29 10.66 5.58
C GLU A 278 21.55 9.51 6.56
N PHE A 279 22.00 8.34 6.07
CA PHE A 279 22.20 7.14 6.90
C PHE A 279 23.68 6.78 7.10
N GLY A 280 24.60 7.65 6.67
CA GLY A 280 26.02 7.45 6.86
C GLY A 280 26.58 6.25 6.10
N GLY A 281 26.00 5.93 4.95
CA GLY A 281 26.39 4.79 4.16
C GLY A 281 27.79 4.91 3.53
N GLU A 282 28.48 3.79 3.43
CA GLU A 282 29.79 3.67 2.78
C GLU A 282 29.69 2.70 1.59
N LEU A 283 30.46 2.98 0.53
CA LEU A 283 30.54 2.08 -0.62
C LEU A 283 31.07 0.71 -0.21
N LEU A 284 30.33 -0.34 -0.54
CA LEU A 284 30.77 -1.72 -0.32
C LEU A 284 31.72 -2.15 -1.44
N ASP A 285 32.94 -2.56 -1.09
CA ASP A 285 33.98 -3.05 -2.02
C ASP A 285 34.22 -2.14 -3.24
N GLY A 286 34.07 -0.82 -3.07
CA GLY A 286 34.24 0.18 -4.14
C GLY A 286 32.97 0.46 -4.96
N GLY A 287 31.83 -0.04 -4.55
CA GLY A 287 30.52 0.27 -5.12
C GLY A 287 30.05 -0.70 -6.21
N PRO A 288 28.84 -0.53 -6.76
CA PRO A 288 27.89 0.57 -6.44
C PRO A 288 27.11 0.37 -5.14
N TRP A 289 27.09 -0.83 -4.56
CA TRP A 289 26.35 -1.12 -3.35
C TRP A 289 26.87 -0.30 -2.17
N VAL A 290 25.96 0.01 -1.26
CA VAL A 290 26.22 0.80 -0.05
C VAL A 290 25.92 -0.04 1.18
N LYS A 291 26.75 0.13 2.21
CA LYS A 291 26.55 -0.48 3.52
C LYS A 291 26.24 0.62 4.52
N ILE A 292 25.16 0.48 5.28
CA ILE A 292 24.84 1.31 6.43
C ILE A 292 24.90 0.50 7.72
N LYS A 293 25.17 1.16 8.84
CA LYS A 293 25.13 0.53 10.16
C LYS A 293 23.75 0.70 10.78
N ASN A 294 23.15 -0.38 11.26
CA ASN A 294 21.95 -0.31 12.06
C ASN A 294 22.31 0.28 13.46
N PRO A 295 21.77 1.45 13.84
CA PRO A 295 22.09 2.07 15.12
C PRO A 295 21.56 1.28 16.32
N ASN A 296 20.57 0.40 16.13
CA ASN A 296 19.92 -0.34 17.22
C ASN A 296 20.76 -1.54 17.68
N ASN A 297 21.43 -2.26 16.74
CA ASN A 297 22.17 -3.49 17.05
C ASN A 297 23.61 -3.51 16.52
N GLY A 298 24.00 -2.56 15.66
CA GLY A 298 25.33 -2.46 15.08
C GLY A 298 25.56 -3.35 13.85
N ASP A 299 24.56 -4.08 13.38
CA ASP A 299 24.67 -4.93 12.21
C ASP A 299 24.73 -4.10 10.91
N ASP A 300 25.23 -4.72 9.86
CA ASP A 300 25.29 -4.13 8.52
C ASP A 300 23.96 -4.33 7.78
N ILE A 301 23.42 -3.25 7.22
CA ILE A 301 22.32 -3.29 6.26
C ILE A 301 22.88 -2.98 4.87
N ILE A 302 22.70 -3.89 3.92
CA ILE A 302 23.19 -3.74 2.56
C ILE A 302 22.14 -3.11 1.67
N VAL A 303 22.43 -1.92 1.18
CA VAL A 303 21.63 -1.24 0.15
C VAL A 303 22.20 -1.64 -1.21
N LYS A 304 21.39 -2.32 -2.01
CA LYS A 304 21.77 -2.86 -3.32
C LYS A 304 20.73 -2.58 -4.38
N ASP A 305 21.03 -2.79 -5.64
CA ASP A 305 20.08 -2.64 -6.72
C ASP A 305 19.93 -3.89 -7.57
N VAL A 306 18.77 -4.06 -8.17
CA VAL A 306 18.48 -5.15 -9.12
C VAL A 306 17.57 -4.62 -10.23
N ILE A 307 17.91 -4.96 -11.48
CA ILE A 307 17.06 -4.66 -12.63
C ILE A 307 15.75 -5.46 -12.53
N ALA A 308 14.62 -4.81 -12.81
CA ALA A 308 13.27 -5.33 -12.53
C ALA A 308 12.99 -6.72 -13.13
N ASP A 309 13.37 -6.98 -14.38
CA ASP A 309 13.20 -8.31 -15.00
C ASP A 309 14.11 -9.38 -14.36
N ALA A 310 15.31 -9.00 -13.92
CA ALA A 310 16.16 -9.90 -13.13
C ALA A 310 15.54 -10.17 -11.75
N MET A 311 14.92 -9.15 -11.12
CA MET A 311 14.26 -9.33 -9.82
C MET A 311 13.14 -10.36 -9.88
N LEU A 312 12.31 -10.35 -10.95
CA LEU A 312 11.26 -11.36 -11.15
C LEU A 312 11.79 -12.80 -11.20
N GLN A 313 13.04 -13.01 -11.67
CA GLN A 313 13.68 -14.30 -11.58
C GLN A 313 14.23 -14.58 -10.17
N GLN A 314 14.90 -13.58 -9.59
CA GLN A 314 15.66 -13.78 -8.35
C GLN A 314 14.76 -14.06 -7.15
N VAL A 315 13.58 -13.47 -7.08
CA VAL A 315 12.59 -13.78 -6.03
C VAL A 315 12.09 -15.22 -6.08
N LEU A 316 12.21 -15.90 -7.24
CA LEU A 316 11.91 -17.32 -7.39
C LEU A 316 13.12 -18.21 -7.04
N LEU A 317 14.32 -17.80 -7.44
CA LEU A 317 15.51 -18.61 -7.37
C LEU A 317 16.27 -18.46 -6.04
N ARG A 318 16.25 -17.26 -5.47
CA ARG A 318 17.05 -16.87 -4.31
C ARG A 318 16.30 -15.91 -3.37
N PRO A 319 15.04 -16.24 -2.95
CA PRO A 319 14.20 -15.30 -2.18
C PRO A 319 14.86 -14.85 -0.86
N LYS A 320 15.66 -15.68 -0.21
CA LYS A 320 16.35 -15.36 1.06
C LYS A 320 17.37 -14.21 0.97
N GLU A 321 17.78 -13.83 -0.24
CA GLU A 321 18.71 -12.71 -0.41
C GLU A 321 18.03 -11.33 -0.30
N TYR A 322 16.72 -11.29 -0.16
CA TYR A 322 15.91 -10.06 -0.20
C TYR A 322 15.05 -9.92 1.06
N SER A 323 15.16 -8.77 1.73
CA SER A 323 14.36 -8.46 2.92
C SER A 323 13.39 -7.31 2.65
N VAL A 324 13.91 -6.12 2.36
CA VAL A 324 13.12 -4.95 1.97
C VAL A 324 13.39 -4.64 0.51
N ILE A 325 12.34 -4.36 -0.24
CA ILE A 325 12.39 -3.98 -1.66
C ILE A 325 11.78 -2.59 -1.77
N ALA A 326 12.54 -1.62 -2.26
CA ALA A 326 12.03 -0.30 -2.62
C ALA A 326 11.99 -0.17 -4.14
N THR A 327 10.85 0.24 -4.69
CA THR A 327 10.67 0.28 -6.13
C THR A 327 9.62 1.29 -6.57
N LEU A 328 9.67 1.66 -7.84
CA LEU A 328 8.70 2.53 -8.49
C LEU A 328 7.32 1.88 -8.59
N ASN A 329 6.32 2.69 -8.85
CA ASN A 329 4.91 2.33 -8.74
C ASN A 329 4.54 1.10 -9.59
N LEU A 330 4.81 1.12 -10.89
CA LEU A 330 4.47 0.00 -11.79
C LEU A 330 5.24 -1.28 -11.46
N ASN A 331 6.55 -1.17 -11.23
CA ASN A 331 7.37 -2.32 -10.87
C ASN A 331 6.89 -2.95 -9.56
N GLY A 332 6.49 -2.13 -8.58
CA GLY A 332 5.95 -2.58 -7.30
C GLY A 332 4.59 -3.26 -7.44
N ASP A 333 3.74 -2.79 -8.35
CA ASP A 333 2.47 -3.43 -8.65
C ASP A 333 2.67 -4.85 -9.17
N TYR A 334 3.48 -5.00 -10.21
CA TYR A 334 3.77 -6.32 -10.80
C TYR A 334 4.46 -7.27 -9.82
N LEU A 335 5.45 -6.77 -9.09
CA LEU A 335 6.26 -7.59 -8.20
C LEU A 335 5.47 -8.08 -6.99
N SER A 336 4.61 -7.26 -6.41
CA SER A 336 3.80 -7.64 -5.25
C SER A 336 2.82 -8.76 -5.57
N ASP A 337 2.16 -8.71 -6.73
CA ASP A 337 1.23 -9.76 -7.15
C ASP A 337 1.95 -11.06 -7.53
N ALA A 338 3.12 -10.94 -8.19
CA ALA A 338 3.96 -12.10 -8.50
C ALA A 338 4.47 -12.80 -7.23
N LEU A 339 4.81 -12.04 -6.19
CA LEU A 339 5.21 -12.58 -4.89
C LEU A 339 4.02 -13.15 -4.11
N ALA A 340 2.88 -12.47 -4.11
CA ALA A 340 1.67 -12.99 -3.48
C ALA A 340 1.29 -14.37 -4.03
N ALA A 341 1.40 -14.58 -5.34
CA ALA A 341 1.16 -15.87 -5.97
C ALA A 341 2.09 -16.98 -5.45
N GLN A 342 3.33 -16.65 -5.07
CA GLN A 342 4.30 -17.62 -4.53
C GLN A 342 3.94 -18.10 -3.12
N VAL A 343 3.24 -17.30 -2.35
CA VAL A 343 2.91 -17.59 -0.95
C VAL A 343 1.45 -18.00 -0.72
N GLY A 344 0.67 -18.17 -1.78
CA GLY A 344 -0.71 -18.68 -1.70
C GLY A 344 -1.76 -17.82 -2.35
N GLY A 345 -1.40 -16.65 -2.89
CA GLY A 345 -2.29 -15.77 -3.65
C GLY A 345 -2.70 -14.50 -2.92
N ILE A 346 -3.40 -13.64 -3.64
CA ILE A 346 -3.81 -12.31 -3.17
C ILE A 346 -4.85 -12.34 -2.02
N GLY A 347 -5.52 -13.47 -1.79
CA GLY A 347 -6.49 -13.64 -0.70
C GLY A 347 -5.89 -13.52 0.71
N ILE A 348 -4.55 -13.61 0.84
CA ILE A 348 -3.80 -13.42 2.08
C ILE A 348 -2.67 -12.40 1.95
N ALA A 349 -2.74 -11.53 0.95
CA ALA A 349 -1.76 -10.46 0.72
C ALA A 349 -2.25 -9.15 1.35
N PRO A 350 -1.65 -8.68 2.46
CA PRO A 350 -2.05 -7.42 3.09
C PRO A 350 -1.40 -6.22 2.42
N GLY A 351 -1.96 -5.03 2.69
CA GLY A 351 -1.40 -3.77 2.23
C GLY A 351 -1.72 -2.59 3.12
N ALA A 352 -0.85 -1.60 3.06
CA ALA A 352 -1.05 -0.29 3.66
C ALA A 352 -0.55 0.80 2.70
N ASN A 353 -1.21 1.95 2.74
CA ASN A 353 -0.77 3.16 2.05
C ASN A 353 -0.47 4.23 3.10
N LEU A 354 0.72 4.77 3.08
CA LEU A 354 1.26 5.60 4.15
C LEU A 354 1.72 6.96 3.63
N SER A 355 1.42 8.00 4.38
CA SER A 355 2.13 9.30 4.36
C SER A 355 3.03 9.43 5.59
N ASP A 356 3.39 10.66 5.98
CA ASP A 356 4.09 10.86 7.25
C ASP A 356 3.17 10.64 8.46
N ASP A 357 1.91 11.10 8.38
CA ASP A 357 0.95 11.05 9.47
C ASP A 357 -0.22 10.11 9.24
N ILE A 358 -0.61 9.87 7.97
CA ILE A 358 -1.81 9.11 7.61
C ILE A 358 -1.44 7.69 7.19
N ALA A 359 -2.18 6.71 7.71
CA ALA A 359 -2.09 5.32 7.33
C ALA A 359 -3.47 4.78 6.90
N LEU A 360 -3.58 4.31 5.66
CA LEU A 360 -4.78 3.67 5.11
C LEU A 360 -4.46 2.21 4.77
N PHE A 361 -4.96 1.30 5.58
CA PHE A 361 -4.81 -0.15 5.40
C PHE A 361 -5.85 -0.67 4.42
N GLU A 362 -5.48 -1.64 3.57
CA GLU A 362 -6.39 -2.15 2.55
C GLU A 362 -6.13 -3.60 2.16
N ALA A 363 -7.18 -4.33 1.77
CA ALA A 363 -7.01 -5.55 1.01
C ALA A 363 -6.40 -5.24 -0.36
N THR A 364 -5.45 -6.07 -0.82
CA THR A 364 -4.74 -5.83 -2.10
C THR A 364 -5.48 -6.34 -3.33
N HIS A 365 -6.52 -7.19 -3.14
CA HIS A 365 -7.35 -7.73 -4.20
C HIS A 365 -8.50 -6.79 -4.60
N GLY A 366 -9.12 -7.04 -5.76
CA GLY A 366 -10.28 -6.32 -6.25
C GLY A 366 -11.61 -6.77 -5.61
N THR A 367 -12.70 -6.20 -6.12
CA THR A 367 -14.07 -6.37 -5.62
C THR A 367 -14.72 -7.71 -5.94
N ALA A 368 -14.20 -8.48 -6.88
CA ALA A 368 -14.70 -9.78 -7.30
C ALA A 368 -16.25 -9.91 -7.33
N PRO A 369 -16.96 -9.07 -8.10
CA PRO A 369 -18.41 -8.88 -8.00
C PRO A 369 -19.23 -10.16 -8.21
N LYS A 370 -18.65 -11.12 -8.89
CA LYS A 370 -19.24 -12.46 -9.09
C LYS A 370 -19.51 -13.21 -7.78
N TYR A 371 -18.80 -12.89 -6.70
CA TYR A 371 -18.89 -13.56 -5.40
C TYR A 371 -19.58 -12.74 -4.31
N THR A 372 -20.03 -11.54 -4.63
CA THR A 372 -20.68 -10.61 -3.69
C THR A 372 -21.85 -11.29 -2.95
N GLY A 373 -21.86 -11.20 -1.61
CA GLY A 373 -22.93 -11.71 -0.76
C GLY A 373 -23.04 -13.22 -0.67
N GLN A 374 -22.00 -13.96 -1.09
CA GLN A 374 -22.01 -15.42 -1.06
C GLN A 374 -21.34 -16.02 0.18
N ASP A 375 -20.76 -15.18 1.04
CA ASP A 375 -20.00 -15.64 2.22
C ASP A 375 -18.95 -16.72 1.88
N LYS A 376 -18.24 -16.55 0.75
CA LYS A 376 -17.39 -17.62 0.18
C LYS A 376 -15.91 -17.28 0.11
N VAL A 377 -15.58 -16.01 -0.07
CA VAL A 377 -14.22 -15.56 -0.34
C VAL A 377 -13.33 -15.60 0.89
N ASN A 378 -12.01 -15.61 0.68
CA ASN A 378 -11.02 -15.57 1.75
C ASN A 378 -10.92 -14.13 2.31
N PRO A 379 -11.20 -13.89 3.61
CA PRO A 379 -11.06 -12.57 4.23
C PRO A 379 -9.63 -12.25 4.68
N GLY A 380 -8.69 -13.18 4.48
CA GLY A 380 -7.34 -13.13 5.05
C GLY A 380 -6.55 -11.88 4.67
N SER A 381 -6.69 -11.38 3.43
CA SER A 381 -6.00 -10.15 3.01
C SER A 381 -6.40 -8.95 3.87
N LEU A 382 -7.71 -8.74 4.10
CA LEU A 382 -8.18 -7.62 4.91
C LEU A 382 -7.88 -7.83 6.41
N ILE A 383 -7.97 -9.07 6.91
CA ILE A 383 -7.60 -9.42 8.30
C ILE A 383 -6.11 -9.15 8.54
N LEU A 384 -5.23 -9.55 7.63
CA LEU A 384 -3.79 -9.29 7.74
C LEU A 384 -3.45 -7.80 7.55
N SER A 385 -4.23 -7.05 6.77
CA SER A 385 -4.10 -5.60 6.71
C SER A 385 -4.48 -4.94 8.03
N ALA A 386 -5.50 -5.46 8.72
CA ALA A 386 -5.86 -5.03 10.06
C ALA A 386 -4.81 -5.46 11.11
N GLU A 387 -4.14 -6.59 10.93
CA GLU A 387 -2.98 -6.98 11.75
C GLU A 387 -1.86 -5.94 11.64
N MET A 388 -1.54 -5.50 10.41
CA MET A 388 -0.58 -4.40 10.21
C MET A 388 -1.05 -3.10 10.87
N MET A 389 -2.34 -2.79 10.81
CA MET A 389 -2.93 -1.63 11.49
C MET A 389 -2.71 -1.71 13.01
N LEU A 390 -2.97 -2.86 13.63
CA LEU A 390 -2.74 -3.04 15.07
C LEU A 390 -1.27 -2.84 15.44
N ARG A 391 -0.31 -3.33 14.65
CA ARG A 391 1.12 -3.04 14.85
C ARG A 391 1.44 -1.56 14.73
N HIS A 392 0.85 -0.89 13.74
CA HIS A 392 1.00 0.56 13.58
C HIS A 392 0.45 1.35 14.78
N LEU A 393 -0.58 0.86 15.43
CA LEU A 393 -1.12 1.39 16.67
C LEU A 393 -0.29 1.02 17.92
N GLY A 394 0.74 0.18 17.79
CA GLY A 394 1.51 -0.35 18.90
C GLY A 394 0.78 -1.42 19.72
N TRP A 395 -0.25 -2.05 19.13
CA TRP A 395 -1.04 -3.11 19.77
C TRP A 395 -0.56 -4.50 19.32
N ASN A 396 0.72 -4.77 19.59
CA ASN A 396 1.43 -5.94 19.08
C ASN A 396 0.84 -7.26 19.58
N GLU A 397 0.38 -7.31 20.84
CA GLU A 397 -0.19 -8.51 21.44
C GLU A 397 -1.45 -8.96 20.69
N ALA A 398 -2.33 -8.03 20.33
CA ALA A 398 -3.51 -8.32 19.54
C ALA A 398 -3.15 -8.72 18.10
N ALA A 399 -2.16 -8.09 17.49
CA ALA A 399 -1.65 -8.46 16.18
C ALA A 399 -1.08 -9.89 16.18
N ASP A 400 -0.31 -10.27 17.22
CA ASP A 400 0.25 -11.61 17.35
C ASP A 400 -0.83 -12.68 17.52
N LEU A 401 -1.94 -12.38 18.19
CA LEU A 401 -3.08 -13.27 18.28
C LEU A 401 -3.74 -13.53 16.92
N ILE A 402 -3.86 -12.50 16.06
CA ILE A 402 -4.37 -12.70 14.69
C ILE A 402 -3.47 -13.64 13.91
N ILE A 403 -2.14 -13.48 14.01
CA ILE A 403 -1.18 -14.36 13.33
C ILE A 403 -1.28 -15.79 13.87
N THR A 404 -1.38 -15.96 15.19
CA THR A 404 -1.55 -17.25 15.84
C THR A 404 -2.84 -17.93 15.35
N GLY A 405 -3.95 -17.20 15.36
CA GLY A 405 -5.25 -17.70 14.89
C GLY A 405 -5.23 -18.09 13.41
N MET A 406 -4.65 -17.25 12.55
CA MET A 406 -4.49 -17.55 11.12
C MET A 406 -3.68 -18.83 10.89
N ASN A 407 -2.53 -18.96 11.55
CA ASN A 407 -1.71 -20.18 11.48
C ASN A 407 -2.49 -21.40 11.96
N GLY A 408 -3.19 -21.29 13.09
CA GLY A 408 -3.97 -22.40 13.65
C GLY A 408 -5.07 -22.88 12.73
N ALA A 409 -5.87 -21.98 12.16
CA ALA A 409 -6.94 -22.32 11.21
C ALA A 409 -6.40 -23.00 9.95
N ILE A 410 -5.28 -22.48 9.39
CA ILE A 410 -4.63 -23.05 8.20
C ILE A 410 -4.06 -24.44 8.51
N GLN A 411 -3.37 -24.63 9.63
CA GLN A 411 -2.80 -25.93 10.03
C GLN A 411 -3.89 -26.97 10.36
N ALA A 412 -5.02 -26.53 10.92
CA ALA A 412 -6.21 -27.36 11.11
C ALA A 412 -6.92 -27.70 9.78
N LYS A 413 -6.45 -27.11 8.66
CA LYS A 413 -7.05 -27.24 7.33
C LYS A 413 -8.51 -26.81 7.25
N THR A 414 -8.93 -25.91 8.13
CA THR A 414 -10.25 -25.27 8.13
C THR A 414 -10.11 -23.97 7.37
N VAL A 415 -10.37 -23.99 6.06
CA VAL A 415 -9.97 -22.92 5.14
C VAL A 415 -11.05 -22.64 4.09
N THR A 416 -10.99 -21.49 3.47
CA THR A 416 -11.88 -21.10 2.38
C THR A 416 -11.58 -21.87 1.08
N TYR A 417 -12.50 -21.80 0.11
CA TYR A 417 -12.50 -22.59 -1.12
C TYR A 417 -11.20 -22.47 -1.93
N ASP A 418 -10.55 -21.32 -1.90
CA ASP A 418 -9.31 -21.04 -2.64
C ASP A 418 -8.14 -21.91 -2.17
N PHE A 419 -8.04 -22.18 -0.88
CA PHE A 419 -7.07 -23.10 -0.30
C PHE A 419 -7.59 -24.55 -0.28
N ALA A 420 -8.87 -24.76 0.08
CA ALA A 420 -9.44 -26.09 0.20
C ALA A 420 -9.30 -26.92 -1.08
N ARG A 421 -9.53 -26.30 -2.25
CA ARG A 421 -9.40 -26.98 -3.56
C ARG A 421 -7.98 -27.45 -3.90
N LEU A 422 -6.97 -26.98 -3.19
CA LEU A 422 -5.55 -27.26 -3.41
C LEU A 422 -4.89 -27.99 -2.22
N THR A 423 -5.67 -28.30 -1.17
CA THR A 423 -5.18 -28.90 0.07
C THR A 423 -5.89 -30.23 0.32
N ASP A 424 -5.12 -31.31 0.39
CA ASP A 424 -5.68 -32.64 0.68
C ASP A 424 -6.32 -32.69 2.08
N ASN A 425 -7.53 -33.26 2.15
CA ASN A 425 -8.32 -33.40 3.36
C ASN A 425 -8.63 -32.08 4.08
N ALA A 426 -8.77 -30.98 3.33
CA ALA A 426 -9.22 -29.72 3.89
C ALA A 426 -10.73 -29.72 4.14
N THR A 427 -11.15 -29.05 5.19
CA THR A 427 -12.53 -28.68 5.45
C THR A 427 -12.77 -27.30 4.81
N GLU A 428 -13.53 -27.27 3.70
CA GLU A 428 -13.94 -26.01 3.09
C GLU A 428 -14.98 -25.33 3.98
N VAL A 429 -14.74 -24.09 4.32
CA VAL A 429 -15.63 -23.26 5.13
C VAL A 429 -15.95 -21.93 4.43
N SER A 430 -17.02 -21.27 4.86
CA SER A 430 -17.41 -19.94 4.37
C SER A 430 -16.43 -18.87 4.85
N CYS A 431 -16.55 -17.65 4.29
CA CYS A 431 -15.80 -16.47 4.70
C CYS A 431 -15.96 -16.19 6.22
N SER A 432 -17.23 -16.16 6.69
CA SER A 432 -17.54 -15.94 8.11
C SER A 432 -17.01 -17.06 9.01
N ALA A 433 -17.20 -18.31 8.61
CA ALA A 433 -16.71 -19.45 9.38
C ALA A 433 -15.18 -19.56 9.41
N PHE A 434 -14.47 -19.06 8.39
CA PHE A 434 -13.01 -18.96 8.44
C PHE A 434 -12.56 -17.89 9.46
N GLY A 435 -13.29 -16.76 9.54
CA GLY A 435 -13.09 -15.78 10.61
C GLY A 435 -13.29 -16.40 12.00
N ASP A 436 -14.32 -17.23 12.19
CA ASP A 436 -14.56 -17.94 13.45
C ASP A 436 -13.42 -18.91 13.78
N ALA A 437 -12.95 -19.69 12.79
CA ALA A 437 -11.82 -20.58 12.97
C ALA A 437 -10.53 -19.83 13.37
N ILE A 438 -10.29 -18.63 12.82
CA ILE A 438 -9.16 -17.80 13.23
C ILE A 438 -9.31 -17.39 14.70
N VAL A 439 -10.49 -16.92 15.13
CA VAL A 439 -10.76 -16.53 16.53
C VAL A 439 -10.59 -17.70 17.49
N ASP A 440 -11.07 -18.88 17.13
CA ASP A 440 -10.98 -20.10 17.95
C ASP A 440 -9.52 -20.54 18.19
N HIS A 441 -8.61 -20.22 17.25
CA HIS A 441 -7.19 -20.57 17.34
C HIS A 441 -6.29 -19.45 17.89
N MET A 442 -6.82 -18.35 18.39
CA MET A 442 -6.06 -17.28 19.06
C MET A 442 -5.62 -17.68 20.48
N ALA A 443 -5.28 -18.91 20.74
CA ALA A 443 -5.00 -19.41 22.09
C ALA A 443 -3.60 -19.03 22.60
#